data_21dfbd7f7c85ae197f92cc8be9e1441b
#
_entry.id   21dfbd7f7c85ae197f92cc8be9e1441b
#
_cell.length_a   1.000
_cell.length_b   1.000
_cell.length_c   1.000
_cell.angle_alpha   90.00
_cell.angle_beta   90.00
_cell.angle_gamma   90.00
#
_symmetry.space_group_name_H-M   'P 1'
#
loop_
_entity.id
_entity.type
_entity.pdbx_description
1 polymer ?
#
loop_
_entity_poly.entity_id
_entity_poly.type
_entity_poly.pdbx_seq_one_letter_code
_entity_poly.pdbx_strand_id
1 'polypeptide(L)'
;MEEGYMIVNGSDVYYKTMGEGEPLLVIHGGPVLDHSYFLPHFERLAKDYQLIFYDQRACGKSSIEIDSATMNLAGFVDDIEQIRQKLGHEKLNVYGHSWGGLIAMKYAIAYDDKVDHLILSNSMAPSAVDWQKENLEAAKNINAADQRRLDVIVSTGLLRSANAVPYIKEMMLLSFKSQMFDARNINKLNLFIPEDFQQRSAVFGLLGPDLGTYDLYADLSKIKSPTLVLFGQSEAAVNLHAQKMTKALPNSRLEVIKNSGHFPFIENPTEFDKSVRSFLNQ
;
A
#
# COMPACT_ATOMS: atom_id res chain seq x y z
N MET A 1 13.06 -11.20 -15.13
CA MET A 1 12.69 -11.33 -13.69
C MET A 1 13.97 -11.44 -12.90
N GLU A 2 14.16 -10.58 -11.94
CA GLU A 2 15.31 -10.56 -11.03
C GLU A 2 14.78 -10.34 -9.61
N GLU A 3 15.38 -10.96 -8.60
CA GLU A 3 15.06 -10.72 -7.20
C GLU A 3 16.32 -10.84 -6.34
N GLY A 4 16.36 -10.11 -5.24
CA GLY A 4 17.52 -10.10 -4.35
C GLY A 4 17.40 -9.08 -3.24
N TYR A 5 18.54 -8.69 -2.72
CA TYR A 5 18.65 -7.67 -1.68
C TYR A 5 19.54 -6.53 -2.14
N MET A 6 19.18 -5.32 -1.73
CA MET A 6 20.02 -4.13 -1.88
C MET A 6 20.15 -3.42 -0.53
N ILE A 7 21.30 -2.84 -0.27
CA ILE A 7 21.49 -2.02 0.94
C ILE A 7 20.84 -0.66 0.70
N VAL A 8 19.80 -0.36 1.45
CA VAL A 8 19.08 0.93 1.42
C VAL A 8 19.11 1.52 2.82
N ASN A 9 19.66 2.70 2.97
CA ASN A 9 19.82 3.36 4.28
C ASN A 9 20.48 2.47 5.36
N GLY A 10 21.46 1.65 4.95
CA GLY A 10 22.20 0.75 5.84
C GLY A 10 21.48 -0.56 6.17
N SER A 11 20.29 -0.83 5.63
CA SER A 11 19.51 -2.04 5.86
C SER A 11 19.31 -2.84 4.59
N ASP A 12 19.23 -4.18 4.71
CA ASP A 12 18.89 -5.05 3.59
C ASP A 12 17.41 -4.90 3.22
N VAL A 13 17.15 -4.41 2.01
CA VAL A 13 15.82 -4.30 1.43
C VAL A 13 15.67 -5.33 0.32
N TYR A 14 14.68 -6.21 0.45
CA TYR A 14 14.34 -7.16 -0.58
C TYR A 14 13.62 -6.46 -1.73
N TYR A 15 13.99 -6.80 -2.96
CA TYR A 15 13.31 -6.33 -4.17
C TYR A 15 13.08 -7.47 -5.16
N LYS A 16 12.13 -7.25 -6.06
CA LYS A 16 11.81 -8.14 -7.17
C LYS A 16 11.39 -7.33 -8.38
N THR A 17 11.98 -7.64 -9.54
CA THR A 17 11.59 -7.03 -10.82
C THR A 17 10.97 -8.07 -11.74
N MET A 18 9.99 -7.66 -12.54
CA MET A 18 9.40 -8.49 -13.58
C MET A 18 8.90 -7.63 -14.74
N GLY A 19 8.97 -8.19 -15.97
CA GLY A 19 8.64 -7.46 -17.19
C GLY A 19 9.79 -6.59 -17.68
N GLU A 20 9.54 -5.90 -18.77
CA GLU A 20 10.42 -4.95 -19.44
C GLU A 20 9.61 -3.72 -19.85
N GLY A 21 10.25 -2.59 -20.12
CA GLY A 21 9.60 -1.33 -20.49
C GLY A 21 9.77 -0.24 -19.44
N GLU A 22 8.86 0.72 -19.40
CA GLU A 22 8.91 1.83 -18.44
C GLU A 22 8.80 1.32 -17.01
N PRO A 23 9.64 1.83 -16.08
CA PRO A 23 9.66 1.37 -14.70
C PRO A 23 8.39 1.79 -13.96
N LEU A 24 7.75 0.83 -13.29
CA LEU A 24 6.64 1.05 -12.38
C LEU A 24 7.00 0.52 -10.99
N LEU A 25 7.33 1.42 -10.08
CA LEU A 25 7.56 1.08 -8.68
C LEU A 25 6.24 0.82 -7.98
N VAL A 26 6.10 -0.36 -7.38
CA VAL A 26 4.88 -0.81 -6.68
C VAL A 26 5.12 -0.81 -5.18
N ILE A 27 4.47 0.13 -4.49
CA ILE A 27 4.59 0.32 -3.04
C ILE A 27 3.42 -0.39 -2.36
N HIS A 28 3.71 -1.44 -1.60
CA HIS A 28 2.70 -2.25 -0.95
C HIS A 28 2.02 -1.55 0.23
N GLY A 29 0.81 -2.02 0.55
CA GLY A 29 0.07 -1.63 1.74
C GLY A 29 0.63 -2.25 3.02
N GLY A 30 -0.04 -2.04 4.11
CA GLY A 30 0.39 -2.57 5.39
C GLY A 30 -0.52 -2.10 6.52
N PRO A 31 -0.02 -2.14 7.74
CA PRO A 31 1.38 -2.35 8.16
C PRO A 31 1.87 -3.80 8.07
N VAL A 32 3.19 -3.95 7.99
CA VAL A 32 3.90 -5.25 8.09
C VAL A 32 3.46 -6.31 7.06
N LEU A 33 2.83 -5.88 5.95
CA LEU A 33 2.62 -6.73 4.78
C LEU A 33 3.87 -6.71 3.89
N ASP A 34 3.80 -7.35 2.73
CA ASP A 34 4.85 -7.37 1.72
C ASP A 34 4.24 -7.30 0.31
N HIS A 35 5.09 -7.37 -0.71
CA HIS A 35 4.67 -7.32 -2.11
C HIS A 35 3.84 -8.54 -2.56
N SER A 36 3.86 -9.66 -1.83
CA SER A 36 3.31 -10.94 -2.31
C SER A 36 1.81 -10.90 -2.61
N TYR A 37 1.05 -10.05 -1.95
CA TYR A 37 -0.38 -9.97 -2.17
C TYR A 37 -0.76 -9.33 -3.52
N PHE A 38 0.16 -8.66 -4.21
CA PHE A 38 -0.03 -8.24 -5.59
C PHE A 38 0.08 -9.39 -6.59
N LEU A 39 0.72 -10.49 -6.21
CA LEU A 39 0.98 -11.61 -7.09
C LEU A 39 -0.07 -12.73 -6.92
N PRO A 40 -0.54 -13.33 -8.01
CA PRO A 40 -0.10 -13.14 -9.42
C PRO A 40 -0.79 -11.98 -10.15
N HIS A 41 -1.63 -11.18 -9.47
CA HIS A 41 -2.56 -10.23 -10.09
C HIS A 41 -1.87 -9.17 -10.94
N PHE A 42 -0.68 -8.70 -10.54
CA PHE A 42 0.10 -7.69 -11.27
C PHE A 42 0.91 -8.24 -12.44
N GLU A 43 1.08 -9.56 -12.57
CA GLU A 43 1.81 -10.17 -13.70
C GLU A 43 1.24 -9.76 -15.07
N ARG A 44 -0.03 -9.38 -15.12
CA ARG A 44 -0.67 -8.89 -16.35
C ARG A 44 -0.09 -7.56 -16.83
N LEU A 45 0.34 -6.69 -15.89
CA LEU A 45 0.97 -5.41 -16.18
C LEU A 45 2.44 -5.57 -16.59
N ALA A 46 3.10 -6.66 -16.16
CA ALA A 46 4.49 -6.96 -16.53
C ALA A 46 4.70 -7.23 -18.03
N LYS A 47 3.62 -7.29 -18.83
CA LYS A 47 3.69 -7.38 -20.28
C LYS A 47 4.07 -6.06 -20.95
N ASP A 48 3.81 -4.94 -20.28
CA ASP A 48 3.96 -3.59 -20.82
C ASP A 48 4.92 -2.72 -19.99
N TYR A 49 5.17 -3.09 -18.73
CA TYR A 49 5.98 -2.31 -17.79
C TYR A 49 7.00 -3.19 -17.08
N GLN A 50 8.13 -2.59 -16.73
CA GLN A 50 9.05 -3.16 -15.75
C GLN A 50 8.49 -2.90 -14.34
N LEU A 51 7.83 -3.90 -13.76
CA LEU A 51 7.34 -3.81 -12.39
C LEU A 51 8.52 -3.96 -11.40
N ILE A 52 8.60 -3.03 -10.45
CA ILE A 52 9.61 -3.03 -9.38
C ILE A 52 8.86 -3.14 -8.06
N PHE A 53 8.90 -4.30 -7.45
CA PHE A 53 8.40 -4.53 -6.10
C PHE A 53 9.55 -4.45 -5.12
N TYR A 54 9.29 -3.97 -3.92
CA TYR A 54 10.20 -4.08 -2.79
C TYR A 54 9.41 -4.30 -1.51
N ASP A 55 10.01 -4.97 -0.55
CA ASP A 55 9.46 -5.05 0.79
C ASP A 55 9.98 -3.86 1.58
N GLN A 56 9.07 -3.05 2.09
CA GLN A 56 9.42 -1.86 2.85
C GLN A 56 10.22 -2.23 4.11
N ARG A 57 10.88 -1.24 4.72
CA ARG A 57 11.62 -1.42 5.98
C ARG A 57 10.77 -2.12 7.03
N ALA A 58 11.34 -3.10 7.73
CA ALA A 58 10.67 -3.97 8.69
C ALA A 58 9.48 -4.76 8.14
N CYS A 59 9.38 -4.96 6.81
CA CYS A 59 8.30 -5.71 6.16
C CYS A 59 8.84 -6.92 5.40
N GLY A 60 8.00 -7.95 5.21
CA GLY A 60 8.26 -9.09 4.37
C GLY A 60 9.62 -9.74 4.59
N LYS A 61 10.44 -9.78 3.53
CA LYS A 61 11.81 -10.32 3.54
C LYS A 61 12.88 -9.28 3.88
N SER A 62 12.53 -7.98 3.93
CA SER A 62 13.48 -6.92 4.29
C SER A 62 13.90 -7.00 5.75
N SER A 63 15.07 -6.42 6.07
CA SER A 63 15.62 -6.43 7.43
C SER A 63 14.67 -5.81 8.44
N ILE A 64 14.67 -6.36 9.65
CA ILE A 64 14.06 -5.79 10.85
C ILE A 64 15.03 -4.86 11.59
N GLU A 65 16.33 -4.98 11.31
CA GLU A 65 17.37 -4.15 11.92
C GLU A 65 17.36 -2.76 11.29
N ILE A 66 16.55 -1.89 11.87
CA ILE A 66 16.34 -0.50 11.44
C ILE A 66 16.79 0.42 12.58
N ASP A 67 17.54 1.46 12.26
CA ASP A 67 17.77 2.55 13.20
C ASP A 67 16.43 3.19 13.58
N SER A 68 16.09 3.12 14.88
CA SER A 68 14.83 3.63 15.39
C SER A 68 14.62 5.13 15.12
N ALA A 69 15.69 5.91 14.98
CA ALA A 69 15.62 7.32 14.63
C ALA A 69 15.14 7.56 13.19
N THR A 70 15.28 6.55 12.32
CA THR A 70 14.85 6.62 10.92
C THR A 70 13.52 5.90 10.68
N MET A 71 12.92 5.26 11.71
CA MET A 71 11.62 4.61 11.60
C MET A 71 10.49 5.65 11.70
N ASN A 72 10.40 6.50 10.69
CA ASN A 72 9.45 7.58 10.52
C ASN A 72 9.06 7.71 9.04
N LEU A 73 8.04 8.52 8.74
CA LEU A 73 7.56 8.68 7.35
C LEU A 73 8.63 9.20 6.38
N ALA A 74 9.56 10.02 6.84
CA ALA A 74 10.67 10.51 6.00
C ALA A 74 11.61 9.38 5.61
N GLY A 75 11.90 8.44 6.51
CA GLY A 75 12.73 7.28 6.23
C GLY A 75 12.17 6.39 5.13
N PHE A 76 10.84 6.19 5.05
CA PHE A 76 10.22 5.45 3.94
C PHE A 76 10.38 6.18 2.60
N VAL A 77 10.32 7.50 2.61
CA VAL A 77 10.53 8.34 1.43
C VAL A 77 11.98 8.23 0.93
N ASP A 78 12.94 8.30 1.86
CA ASP A 78 14.36 8.17 1.55
C ASP A 78 14.71 6.78 0.99
N ASP A 79 14.03 5.72 1.45
CA ASP A 79 14.20 4.37 0.88
C ASP A 79 13.83 4.33 -0.59
N ILE A 80 12.70 4.93 -0.98
CA ILE A 80 12.26 4.96 -2.38
C ILE A 80 13.29 5.69 -3.24
N GLU A 81 13.78 6.83 -2.78
CA GLU A 81 14.78 7.60 -3.55
C GLU A 81 16.08 6.81 -3.72
N GLN A 82 16.55 6.12 -2.68
CA GLN A 82 17.72 5.26 -2.80
C GLN A 82 17.48 4.05 -3.72
N ILE A 83 16.32 3.43 -3.67
CA ILE A 83 15.95 2.34 -4.60
C ILE A 83 15.99 2.85 -6.03
N ARG A 84 15.38 3.99 -6.33
CA ARG A 84 15.40 4.61 -7.66
C ARG A 84 16.82 4.82 -8.17
N GLN A 85 17.68 5.42 -7.34
CA GLN A 85 19.09 5.71 -7.68
C GLN A 85 19.88 4.42 -7.92
N LYS A 86 19.73 3.41 -7.06
CA LYS A 86 20.46 2.13 -7.19
C LYS A 86 20.07 1.33 -8.42
N LEU A 87 18.80 1.44 -8.83
CA LEU A 87 18.30 0.83 -10.06
C LEU A 87 18.62 1.65 -11.31
N GLY A 88 19.20 2.86 -11.15
CA GLY A 88 19.66 3.71 -12.26
C GLY A 88 18.55 4.42 -13.02
N HIS A 89 17.34 4.55 -12.45
CA HIS A 89 16.23 5.25 -13.10
C HIS A 89 16.30 6.76 -12.86
N GLU A 90 16.14 7.56 -13.93
CA GLU A 90 16.04 9.01 -13.82
C GLU A 90 14.72 9.41 -13.17
N LYS A 91 13.62 8.79 -13.61
CA LYS A 91 12.28 8.94 -13.06
C LYS A 91 11.60 7.57 -12.92
N LEU A 92 10.52 7.52 -12.16
CA LEU A 92 9.69 6.34 -11.97
C LEU A 92 8.21 6.68 -12.20
N ASN A 93 7.47 5.76 -12.80
CA ASN A 93 6.06 5.65 -12.52
C ASN A 93 5.91 5.03 -11.11
N VAL A 94 5.07 5.62 -10.27
CA VAL A 94 4.90 5.21 -8.88
C VAL A 94 3.46 4.77 -8.64
N TYR A 95 3.28 3.53 -8.19
CA TYR A 95 1.99 2.99 -7.76
C TYR A 95 2.03 2.75 -6.25
N GLY A 96 1.12 3.37 -5.51
CA GLY A 96 0.98 3.15 -4.07
C GLY A 96 -0.40 2.62 -3.73
N HIS A 97 -0.47 1.49 -3.01
CA HIS A 97 -1.71 0.89 -2.55
C HIS A 97 -1.87 1.06 -1.04
N SER A 98 -3.06 1.51 -0.60
CA SER A 98 -3.38 1.60 0.83
C SER A 98 -2.35 2.46 1.59
N TRP A 99 -1.68 1.94 2.62
CA TRP A 99 -0.53 2.54 3.29
C TRP A 99 0.56 2.99 2.29
N GLY A 100 0.86 2.15 1.29
CA GLY A 100 1.82 2.51 0.23
C GLY A 100 1.41 3.76 -0.56
N GLY A 101 0.12 4.08 -0.63
CA GLY A 101 -0.38 5.32 -1.22
C GLY A 101 -0.03 6.56 -0.39
N LEU A 102 -0.06 6.49 0.95
CA LEU A 102 0.44 7.56 1.81
C LEU A 102 1.93 7.82 1.59
N ILE A 103 2.73 6.74 1.50
CA ILE A 103 4.16 6.85 1.25
C ILE A 103 4.43 7.41 -0.15
N ALA A 104 3.67 6.97 -1.17
CA ALA A 104 3.76 7.49 -2.54
C ALA A 104 3.44 9.01 -2.61
N MET A 105 2.41 9.48 -1.90
CA MET A 105 2.12 10.91 -1.79
C MET A 105 3.28 11.68 -1.17
N LYS A 106 3.85 11.19 -0.07
CA LYS A 106 4.99 11.84 0.59
C LYS A 106 6.23 11.85 -0.29
N TYR A 107 6.49 10.76 -1.03
CA TYR A 107 7.58 10.72 -1.99
C TYR A 107 7.39 11.75 -3.11
N ALA A 108 6.21 11.80 -3.71
CA ALA A 108 5.91 12.77 -4.76
C ALA A 108 5.94 14.24 -4.25
N ILE A 109 5.56 14.51 -2.99
CA ILE A 109 5.71 15.84 -2.39
C ILE A 109 7.20 16.24 -2.29
N ALA A 110 8.09 15.30 -1.96
CA ALA A 110 9.51 15.56 -1.76
C ALA A 110 10.32 15.54 -3.07
N TYR A 111 9.93 14.71 -4.04
CA TYR A 111 10.68 14.37 -5.25
C TYR A 111 9.79 14.36 -6.50
N ASP A 112 8.93 15.37 -6.68
CA ASP A 112 8.00 15.43 -7.84
C ASP A 112 8.74 15.37 -9.19
N ASP A 113 9.93 15.96 -9.28
CA ASP A 113 10.79 15.91 -10.48
C ASP A 113 11.35 14.50 -10.79
N LYS A 114 11.20 13.53 -9.88
CA LYS A 114 11.59 12.12 -10.04
C LYS A 114 10.39 11.20 -10.30
N VAL A 115 9.17 11.74 -10.28
CA VAL A 115 7.94 11.00 -10.58
C VAL A 115 7.49 11.35 -11.99
N ASP A 116 7.26 10.33 -12.82
CA ASP A 116 6.70 10.50 -14.15
C ASP A 116 5.17 10.48 -14.08
N HIS A 117 4.61 9.43 -13.49
CA HIS A 117 3.18 9.31 -13.18
C HIS A 117 2.99 8.77 -11.77
N LEU A 118 1.97 9.24 -11.07
CA LEU A 118 1.59 8.78 -9.74
C LEU A 118 0.22 8.10 -9.76
N ILE A 119 0.14 6.87 -9.25
CA ILE A 119 -1.12 6.14 -9.07
C ILE A 119 -1.35 5.91 -7.58
N LEU A 120 -2.41 6.49 -7.06
CA LEU A 120 -2.87 6.33 -5.68
C LEU A 120 -4.08 5.40 -5.67
N SER A 121 -3.83 4.09 -5.45
CA SER A 121 -4.87 3.07 -5.50
C SER A 121 -5.35 2.70 -4.10
N ASN A 122 -6.62 2.93 -3.82
CA ASN A 122 -7.22 2.67 -2.51
C ASN A 122 -6.34 3.18 -1.36
N SER A 123 -5.74 4.36 -1.61
CA SER A 123 -4.74 4.99 -0.76
C SER A 123 -5.33 5.38 0.59
N MET A 124 -4.54 5.26 1.66
CA MET A 124 -4.85 5.95 2.90
C MET A 124 -5.14 7.42 2.64
N ALA A 125 -6.06 7.99 3.41
CA ALA A 125 -6.40 9.41 3.33
C ALA A 125 -5.15 10.30 3.51
N PRO A 126 -5.13 11.50 2.90
CA PRO A 126 -4.03 12.46 3.08
C PRO A 126 -3.90 13.04 4.50
N SER A 127 -4.82 12.74 5.41
CA SER A 127 -4.73 13.19 6.81
C SER A 127 -5.13 12.09 7.80
N ALA A 128 -4.53 12.13 9.00
CA ALA A 128 -4.86 11.24 10.10
C ALA A 128 -6.35 11.30 10.47
N VAL A 129 -6.95 12.50 10.44
CA VAL A 129 -8.37 12.72 10.76
C VAL A 129 -9.28 12.02 9.74
N ASP A 130 -9.02 12.15 8.45
CA ASP A 130 -9.85 11.52 7.42
C ASP A 130 -9.62 9.99 7.39
N TRP A 131 -8.40 9.52 7.65
CA TRP A 131 -8.09 8.11 7.81
C TRP A 131 -8.83 7.47 8.99
N GLN A 132 -8.90 8.14 10.15
CA GLN A 132 -9.67 7.65 11.30
C GLN A 132 -11.16 7.53 10.97
N LYS A 133 -11.74 8.50 10.25
CA LYS A 133 -13.14 8.42 9.81
C LYS A 133 -13.37 7.25 8.87
N GLU A 134 -12.46 7.06 7.92
CA GLU A 134 -12.51 5.93 6.97
C GLU A 134 -12.50 4.57 7.69
N ASN A 135 -11.59 4.39 8.65
CA ASN A 135 -11.51 3.17 9.45
C ASN A 135 -12.79 2.90 10.25
N LEU A 136 -13.40 3.95 10.82
CA LEU A 136 -14.67 3.82 11.54
C LEU A 136 -15.81 3.39 10.61
N GLU A 137 -15.87 3.90 9.38
CA GLU A 137 -16.86 3.48 8.40
C GLU A 137 -16.59 2.05 7.90
N ALA A 138 -15.36 1.71 7.59
CA ALA A 138 -14.98 0.37 7.13
C ALA A 138 -15.31 -0.71 8.18
N ALA A 139 -15.11 -0.42 9.47
CA ALA A 139 -15.41 -1.34 10.57
C ALA A 139 -16.90 -1.73 10.64
N LYS A 140 -17.82 -0.90 10.15
CA LYS A 140 -19.25 -1.20 10.12
C LYS A 140 -19.60 -2.33 9.14
N ASN A 141 -18.72 -2.65 8.20
CA ASN A 141 -18.91 -3.69 7.21
C ASN A 141 -18.55 -5.09 7.72
N ILE A 142 -17.94 -5.19 8.91
CA ILE A 142 -17.59 -6.48 9.50
C ILE A 142 -18.91 -7.17 9.97
N ASN A 143 -19.19 -8.34 9.42
CA ASN A 143 -20.39 -9.07 9.83
C ASN A 143 -20.23 -9.66 11.24
N ALA A 144 -21.37 -9.96 11.90
CA ALA A 144 -21.38 -10.40 13.29
C ALA A 144 -20.64 -11.73 13.55
N ALA A 145 -20.50 -12.62 12.56
CA ALA A 145 -19.77 -13.87 12.73
C ALA A 145 -18.25 -13.61 12.70
N ASP A 146 -17.81 -12.81 11.74
CA ASP A 146 -16.38 -12.41 11.63
C ASP A 146 -15.97 -11.57 12.85
N GLN A 147 -16.83 -10.66 13.33
CA GLN A 147 -16.55 -9.87 14.53
C GLN A 147 -16.38 -10.77 15.77
N ARG A 148 -17.28 -11.72 16.00
CA ARG A 148 -17.13 -12.67 17.12
C ARG A 148 -15.80 -13.45 17.03
N ARG A 149 -15.39 -13.83 15.82
CA ARG A 149 -14.12 -14.55 15.64
C ARG A 149 -12.91 -13.64 15.92
N LEU A 150 -12.96 -12.39 15.48
CA LEU A 150 -11.93 -11.37 15.83
C LEU A 150 -11.84 -11.18 17.35
N ASP A 151 -12.97 -11.04 18.03
CA ASP A 151 -13.03 -10.88 19.48
C ASP A 151 -12.38 -12.08 20.21
N VAL A 152 -12.61 -13.30 19.74
CA VAL A 152 -11.94 -14.49 20.28
C VAL A 152 -10.43 -14.43 20.06
N ILE A 153 -9.97 -14.15 18.84
CA ILE A 153 -8.52 -14.09 18.52
C ILE A 153 -7.81 -13.08 19.41
N VAL A 154 -8.41 -11.91 19.60
CA VAL A 154 -7.82 -10.82 20.41
C VAL A 154 -7.87 -11.13 21.91
N SER A 155 -9.03 -11.58 22.44
CA SER A 155 -9.26 -11.72 23.87
C SER A 155 -8.56 -12.94 24.49
N THR A 156 -8.35 -14.01 23.71
CA THR A 156 -7.77 -15.28 24.21
C THR A 156 -6.23 -15.33 24.19
N GLY A 157 -5.57 -14.24 23.75
CA GLY A 157 -4.12 -14.18 23.70
C GLY A 157 -3.46 -14.99 22.58
N LEU A 158 -4.25 -15.48 21.59
CA LEU A 158 -3.76 -16.25 20.45
C LEU A 158 -2.69 -15.51 19.64
N LEU A 159 -2.79 -14.18 19.56
CA LEU A 159 -1.82 -13.33 18.87
C LEU A 159 -0.45 -13.29 19.59
N ARG A 160 -0.36 -13.74 20.83
CA ARG A 160 0.89 -13.80 21.62
C ARG A 160 1.36 -15.21 21.87
N SER A 161 0.70 -16.22 21.30
CA SER A 161 1.06 -17.62 21.45
C SER A 161 2.33 -17.94 20.65
N ALA A 162 2.99 -19.06 20.99
CA ALA A 162 4.14 -19.54 20.22
C ALA A 162 3.79 -19.87 18.75
N ASN A 163 2.52 -20.10 18.45
CA ASN A 163 2.01 -20.32 17.09
C ASN A 163 1.05 -19.20 16.69
N ALA A 164 1.47 -17.95 16.76
CA ALA A 164 0.62 -16.77 16.49
C ALA A 164 0.33 -16.53 15.00
N VAL A 165 1.24 -16.93 14.11
CA VAL A 165 1.19 -16.64 12.66
C VAL A 165 -0.15 -16.99 11.99
N PRO A 166 -0.73 -18.20 12.17
CA PRO A 166 -2.03 -18.53 11.60
C PRO A 166 -3.16 -17.60 12.08
N TYR A 167 -3.15 -17.21 13.35
CA TYR A 167 -4.16 -16.34 13.94
C TYR A 167 -4.01 -14.87 13.49
N ILE A 168 -2.78 -14.40 13.32
CA ILE A 168 -2.49 -13.08 12.73
C ILE A 168 -3.00 -13.04 11.29
N LYS A 169 -2.69 -14.09 10.50
CA LYS A 169 -3.18 -14.21 9.12
C LYS A 169 -4.70 -14.23 9.07
N GLU A 170 -5.34 -15.04 9.92
CA GLU A 170 -6.79 -15.11 10.00
C GLU A 170 -7.40 -13.76 10.35
N MET A 171 -6.87 -13.07 11.36
CA MET A 171 -7.32 -11.73 11.76
C MET A 171 -7.25 -10.74 10.60
N MET A 172 -6.14 -10.71 9.86
CA MET A 172 -5.99 -9.84 8.70
C MET A 172 -6.96 -10.19 7.58
N LEU A 173 -7.13 -11.49 7.27
CA LEU A 173 -8.07 -11.93 6.26
C LEU A 173 -9.53 -11.57 6.62
N LEU A 174 -9.93 -11.69 7.89
CA LEU A 174 -11.26 -11.28 8.35
C LEU A 174 -11.46 -9.76 8.20
N SER A 175 -10.44 -8.97 8.53
CA SER A 175 -10.47 -7.51 8.36
C SER A 175 -10.56 -7.12 6.88
N PHE A 176 -9.74 -7.69 6.00
CA PHE A 176 -9.78 -7.40 4.57
C PHE A 176 -11.02 -7.92 3.87
N LYS A 177 -11.60 -9.03 4.34
CA LYS A 177 -12.85 -9.57 3.82
C LYS A 177 -14.00 -8.57 3.88
N SER A 178 -14.06 -7.75 4.93
CA SER A 178 -15.07 -6.70 5.09
C SER A 178 -14.88 -5.51 4.15
N GLN A 179 -13.69 -5.38 3.56
CA GLN A 179 -13.32 -4.32 2.62
C GLN A 179 -13.43 -4.77 1.15
N MET A 180 -13.78 -6.03 0.91
CA MET A 180 -14.07 -6.53 -0.44
C MET A 180 -15.51 -6.19 -0.84
N PHE A 181 -15.73 -5.93 -2.13
CA PHE A 181 -17.08 -5.82 -2.70
C PHE A 181 -17.78 -7.18 -2.67
N ASP A 182 -17.08 -8.23 -3.07
CA ASP A 182 -17.53 -9.62 -2.92
C ASP A 182 -16.59 -10.34 -1.94
N ALA A 183 -17.07 -10.59 -0.73
CA ALA A 183 -16.33 -11.24 0.34
C ALA A 183 -15.67 -12.59 -0.04
N ARG A 184 -16.18 -13.28 -1.09
CA ARG A 184 -15.60 -14.54 -1.61
C ARG A 184 -14.23 -14.33 -2.25
N ASN A 185 -13.92 -13.12 -2.69
CA ASN A 185 -12.64 -12.79 -3.31
C ASN A 185 -11.48 -12.82 -2.31
N ILE A 186 -11.75 -12.83 -0.99
CA ILE A 186 -10.71 -12.95 0.04
C ILE A 186 -9.81 -14.19 -0.18
N ASN A 187 -10.36 -15.27 -0.74
CA ASN A 187 -9.59 -16.49 -1.04
C ASN A 187 -8.53 -16.32 -2.13
N LYS A 188 -8.57 -15.20 -2.87
CA LYS A 188 -7.58 -14.84 -3.90
C LYS A 188 -6.48 -13.94 -3.37
N LEU A 189 -6.62 -13.45 -2.14
CA LEU A 189 -5.63 -12.58 -1.49
C LEU A 189 -4.51 -13.42 -0.90
N ASN A 190 -3.31 -13.29 -1.45
CA ASN A 190 -2.14 -14.00 -0.97
C ASN A 190 -1.43 -13.17 0.10
N LEU A 191 -1.60 -13.52 1.39
CA LEU A 191 -0.90 -12.87 2.49
C LEU A 191 0.24 -13.76 3.01
N PHE A 192 1.44 -13.22 2.97
CA PHE A 192 2.58 -13.77 3.68
C PHE A 192 2.69 -13.10 5.06
N ILE A 193 2.78 -13.89 6.12
CA ILE A 193 2.98 -13.42 7.49
C ILE A 193 4.29 -14.04 7.99
N PRO A 194 5.34 -13.26 8.21
CA PRO A 194 6.62 -13.76 8.69
C PRO A 194 6.52 -14.25 10.14
N GLU A 195 7.38 -15.18 10.53
CA GLU A 195 7.39 -15.73 11.90
C GLU A 195 7.69 -14.65 12.97
N ASP A 196 8.51 -13.67 12.62
CA ASP A 196 8.88 -12.53 13.45
C ASP A 196 7.91 -11.33 13.35
N PHE A 197 6.67 -11.56 12.86
CA PHE A 197 5.66 -10.51 12.65
C PHE A 197 5.45 -9.60 13.86
N GLN A 198 5.49 -10.15 15.09
CA GLN A 198 5.28 -9.34 16.30
C GLN A 198 6.43 -8.36 16.53
N GLN A 199 7.67 -8.79 16.27
CA GLN A 199 8.84 -7.93 16.37
C GLN A 199 8.78 -6.82 15.31
N ARG A 200 8.40 -7.15 14.08
CA ARG A 200 8.16 -6.19 12.99
C ARG A 200 7.08 -5.20 13.34
N SER A 201 5.98 -5.67 13.91
CA SER A 201 4.87 -4.81 14.37
C SER A 201 5.32 -3.86 15.47
N ALA A 202 6.18 -4.29 16.37
CA ALA A 202 6.73 -3.42 17.41
C ALA A 202 7.63 -2.30 16.83
N VAL A 203 8.48 -2.64 15.85
CA VAL A 203 9.29 -1.65 15.11
C VAL A 203 8.37 -0.69 14.35
N PHE A 204 7.34 -1.21 13.68
CA PHE A 204 6.36 -0.39 12.96
C PHE A 204 5.56 0.53 13.88
N GLY A 205 5.38 0.12 15.14
CA GLY A 205 4.74 0.93 16.18
C GLY A 205 5.43 2.26 16.49
N LEU A 206 6.72 2.40 16.16
CA LEU A 206 7.49 3.65 16.28
C LEU A 206 6.93 4.77 15.39
N LEU A 207 6.16 4.42 14.34
CA LEU A 207 5.45 5.37 13.48
C LEU A 207 4.22 6.03 14.15
N GLY A 208 3.83 5.57 15.34
CA GLY A 208 2.62 6.07 16.01
C GLY A 208 2.51 7.60 16.07
N PRO A 209 3.56 8.35 16.47
CA PRO A 209 3.53 9.81 16.48
C PRO A 209 3.25 10.43 15.11
N ASP A 210 3.90 9.93 14.05
CA ASP A 210 3.70 10.41 12.68
C ASP A 210 2.27 10.12 12.20
N LEU A 211 1.79 8.89 12.43
CA LEU A 211 0.46 8.46 11.99
C LEU A 211 -0.69 9.12 12.75
N GLY A 212 -0.43 9.61 13.96
CA GLY A 212 -1.43 10.31 14.76
C GLY A 212 -1.70 11.73 14.32
N THR A 213 -0.79 12.37 13.56
CA THR A 213 -0.81 13.82 13.35
C THR A 213 -0.61 14.27 11.90
N TYR A 214 -0.30 13.37 10.96
CA TYR A 214 -0.04 13.80 9.58
C TYR A 214 -1.25 14.49 8.93
N ASP A 215 -0.96 15.54 8.16
CA ASP A 215 -1.89 16.19 7.23
C ASP A 215 -1.11 16.70 6.01
N LEU A 216 -1.38 16.10 4.86
CA LEU A 216 -0.69 16.38 3.60
C LEU A 216 -1.51 17.30 2.68
N TYR A 217 -2.75 17.68 3.04
CA TYR A 217 -3.62 18.39 2.11
C TYR A 217 -3.01 19.68 1.54
N ALA A 218 -2.32 20.46 2.38
CA ALA A 218 -1.66 21.69 1.92
C ALA A 218 -0.50 21.40 0.95
N ASP A 219 0.20 20.27 1.17
CA ASP A 219 1.38 19.89 0.41
C ASP A 219 1.03 19.15 -0.90
N LEU A 220 -0.16 18.57 -1.03
CA LEU A 220 -0.60 17.91 -2.27
C LEU A 220 -0.53 18.83 -3.50
N SER A 221 -0.67 20.14 -3.30
CA SER A 221 -0.51 21.14 -4.36
C SER A 221 0.90 21.22 -4.96
N LYS A 222 1.91 20.65 -4.29
CA LYS A 222 3.30 20.57 -4.77
C LYS A 222 3.49 19.47 -5.83
N ILE A 223 2.64 18.45 -5.83
CA ILE A 223 2.67 17.36 -6.80
C ILE A 223 2.15 17.89 -8.15
N LYS A 224 3.06 17.99 -9.13
CA LYS A 224 2.75 18.45 -10.50
C LYS A 224 2.69 17.30 -11.49
N SER A 225 3.31 16.18 -11.15
CA SER A 225 3.26 14.94 -11.94
C SER A 225 1.81 14.50 -12.16
N PRO A 226 1.45 13.97 -13.35
CA PRO A 226 0.13 13.40 -13.60
C PRO A 226 -0.23 12.38 -12.51
N THR A 227 -1.43 12.50 -11.95
CA THR A 227 -1.86 11.65 -10.83
C THR A 227 -3.21 11.00 -11.10
N LEU A 228 -3.26 9.67 -10.99
CA LEU A 228 -4.49 8.89 -10.97
C LEU A 228 -4.86 8.56 -9.52
N VAL A 229 -5.99 9.07 -9.07
CA VAL A 229 -6.64 8.66 -7.82
C VAL A 229 -7.64 7.57 -8.15
N LEU A 230 -7.41 6.34 -7.69
CA LEU A 230 -8.20 5.17 -8.05
C LEU A 230 -8.75 4.52 -6.79
N PHE A 231 -10.06 4.29 -6.74
CA PHE A 231 -10.71 3.60 -5.63
C PHE A 231 -11.69 2.53 -6.15
N GLY A 232 -11.86 1.47 -5.38
CA GLY A 232 -12.98 0.56 -5.58
C GLY A 232 -14.31 1.19 -5.14
N GLN A 233 -15.39 0.84 -5.82
CA GLN A 233 -16.72 1.43 -5.64
C GLN A 233 -17.25 1.33 -4.21
N SER A 234 -16.94 0.25 -3.48
CA SER A 234 -17.44 0.03 -2.11
C SER A 234 -16.56 0.64 -1.01
N GLU A 235 -15.47 1.30 -1.37
CA GLU A 235 -14.59 1.96 -0.39
C GLU A 235 -15.28 3.17 0.24
N ALA A 236 -15.18 3.28 1.56
CA ALA A 236 -15.67 4.43 2.31
C ALA A 236 -15.02 5.75 1.85
N ALA A 237 -13.75 5.68 1.44
CA ALA A 237 -12.95 6.77 0.90
C ALA A 237 -13.65 7.52 -0.24
N VAL A 238 -14.41 6.82 -1.11
CA VAL A 238 -15.12 7.41 -2.26
C VAL A 238 -16.07 8.51 -1.81
N ASN A 239 -16.76 8.31 -0.69
CA ASN A 239 -17.71 9.26 -0.13
C ASN A 239 -17.08 10.26 0.86
N LEU A 240 -15.94 9.91 1.45
CA LEU A 240 -15.34 10.69 2.54
C LEU A 240 -14.28 11.68 2.04
N HIS A 241 -13.29 11.21 1.29
CA HIS A 241 -12.12 12.06 1.00
C HIS A 241 -11.57 11.96 -0.43
N ALA A 242 -11.95 10.97 -1.24
CA ALA A 242 -11.39 10.79 -2.59
C ALA A 242 -11.50 12.04 -3.47
N GLN A 243 -12.67 12.69 -3.49
CA GLN A 243 -12.87 13.93 -4.25
C GLN A 243 -12.06 15.12 -3.68
N LYS A 244 -11.97 15.23 -2.34
CA LYS A 244 -11.19 16.28 -1.68
C LYS A 244 -9.69 16.11 -2.01
N MET A 245 -9.20 14.89 -1.96
CA MET A 245 -7.82 14.55 -2.32
C MET A 245 -7.55 14.90 -3.80
N THR A 246 -8.41 14.48 -4.71
CA THR A 246 -8.28 14.78 -6.15
C THR A 246 -8.27 16.30 -6.41
N LYS A 247 -9.14 17.06 -5.75
CA LYS A 247 -9.16 18.52 -5.89
C LYS A 247 -7.90 19.22 -5.37
N ALA A 248 -7.22 18.63 -4.40
CA ALA A 248 -5.98 19.17 -3.84
C ALA A 248 -4.74 18.87 -4.73
N LEU A 249 -4.84 17.91 -5.63
CA LEU A 249 -3.80 17.52 -6.60
C LEU A 249 -4.03 18.25 -7.93
N PRO A 250 -3.12 19.15 -8.37
CA PRO A 250 -3.36 20.03 -9.52
C PRO A 250 -3.58 19.32 -10.85
N ASN A 251 -2.87 18.21 -11.07
CA ASN A 251 -2.91 17.43 -12.31
C ASN A 251 -3.41 16.02 -12.04
N SER A 252 -4.67 15.90 -11.62
CA SER A 252 -5.20 14.62 -11.22
C SER A 252 -6.59 14.33 -11.77
N ARG A 253 -6.93 13.04 -11.82
CA ARG A 253 -8.28 12.55 -12.06
C ARG A 253 -8.65 11.43 -11.08
N LEU A 254 -9.93 11.37 -10.76
CA LEU A 254 -10.51 10.30 -9.95
C LEU A 254 -11.15 9.25 -10.85
N GLU A 255 -10.80 7.99 -10.66
CA GLU A 255 -11.50 6.85 -11.24
C GLU A 255 -12.02 5.92 -10.14
N VAL A 256 -13.26 5.45 -10.32
CA VAL A 256 -13.93 4.53 -9.39
C VAL A 256 -14.20 3.23 -10.12
N ILE A 257 -13.50 2.16 -9.72
CA ILE A 257 -13.63 0.83 -10.31
C ILE A 257 -14.91 0.17 -9.80
N LYS A 258 -15.80 -0.19 -10.70
CA LYS A 258 -17.08 -0.84 -10.38
C LYS A 258 -16.86 -2.25 -9.83
N ASN A 259 -17.80 -2.71 -9.01
CA ASN A 259 -17.80 -4.06 -8.44
C ASN A 259 -16.47 -4.42 -7.75
N SER A 260 -15.88 -3.48 -7.08
CA SER A 260 -14.64 -3.69 -6.31
C SER A 260 -14.61 -2.85 -5.04
N GLY A 261 -13.85 -3.31 -4.06
CA GLY A 261 -13.51 -2.63 -2.83
C GLY A 261 -12.01 -2.36 -2.76
N HIS A 262 -11.37 -2.73 -1.67
CA HIS A 262 -9.97 -2.39 -1.37
C HIS A 262 -8.93 -3.01 -2.31
N PHE A 263 -9.30 -4.05 -3.05
CA PHE A 263 -8.40 -4.79 -3.94
C PHE A 263 -8.93 -4.85 -5.38
N PRO A 264 -9.04 -3.72 -6.10
CA PRO A 264 -9.64 -3.68 -7.44
C PRO A 264 -8.88 -4.55 -8.45
N PHE A 265 -7.58 -4.72 -8.30
CA PHE A 265 -6.76 -5.62 -9.12
C PHE A 265 -7.10 -7.12 -8.97
N ILE A 266 -7.82 -7.49 -7.87
CA ILE A 266 -8.36 -8.84 -7.63
C ILE A 266 -9.81 -8.92 -8.08
N GLU A 267 -10.63 -7.91 -7.77
CA GLU A 267 -12.08 -7.98 -7.86
C GLU A 267 -12.60 -7.61 -9.25
N ASN A 268 -11.98 -6.63 -9.91
CA ASN A 268 -12.29 -6.26 -11.29
C ASN A 268 -11.00 -5.98 -12.09
N PRO A 269 -10.19 -7.04 -12.34
CA PRO A 269 -8.88 -6.89 -12.96
C PRO A 269 -8.92 -6.26 -14.36
N THR A 270 -9.99 -6.48 -15.14
CA THR A 270 -10.12 -5.96 -16.49
C THR A 270 -10.24 -4.43 -16.48
N GLU A 271 -11.11 -3.88 -15.64
CA GLU A 271 -11.29 -2.43 -15.54
C GLU A 271 -10.07 -1.78 -14.88
N PHE A 272 -9.51 -2.40 -13.84
CA PHE A 272 -8.28 -1.96 -13.19
C PHE A 272 -7.12 -1.85 -14.19
N ASP A 273 -6.82 -2.93 -14.92
CA ASP A 273 -5.72 -2.96 -15.89
C ASP A 273 -5.92 -1.91 -17.00
N LYS A 274 -7.16 -1.73 -17.48
CA LYS A 274 -7.51 -0.71 -18.47
C LYS A 274 -7.23 0.69 -17.94
N SER A 275 -7.64 1.00 -16.70
CA SER A 275 -7.44 2.31 -16.06
C SER A 275 -5.95 2.62 -15.90
N VAL A 276 -5.17 1.66 -15.38
CA VAL A 276 -3.71 1.82 -15.20
C VAL A 276 -3.02 2.06 -16.54
N ARG A 277 -3.25 1.20 -17.55
CA ARG A 277 -2.63 1.36 -18.88
C ARG A 277 -3.04 2.65 -19.58
N SER A 278 -4.33 2.99 -19.54
CA SER A 278 -4.82 4.25 -20.14
C SER A 278 -4.24 5.49 -19.48
N PHE A 279 -3.80 5.38 -18.25
CA PHE A 279 -3.18 6.49 -17.53
C PHE A 279 -1.67 6.57 -17.81
N LEU A 280 -0.96 5.47 -17.75
CA LEU A 280 0.51 5.45 -17.96
C LEU A 280 0.92 5.67 -19.42
N ASN A 281 0.02 5.53 -20.39
CA ASN A 281 0.30 5.72 -21.81
C ASN A 281 -0.10 7.14 -22.32
N GLN A 282 -0.29 8.11 -21.46
CA GLN A 282 -0.56 9.51 -21.79
C GLN A 282 0.70 10.30 -21.98
#